data_27ac6938c8aca7d7115d89cc1ba551f6
#
_entry.id   27ac6938c8aca7d7115d89cc1ba551f6
#
_cell.length_a   1.000
_cell.length_b   1.000
_cell.length_c   1.000
_cell.angle_alpha   90.00
_cell.angle_beta   90.00
_cell.angle_gamma   90.00
#
_symmetry.space_group_name_H-M   'P 1'
#
loop_
_entity.id
_entity.type
_entity.pdbx_description
1 polymer ?
#
loop_
_entity_poly.entity_id
_entity_poly.type
_entity_poly.pdbx_seq_one_letter_code
_entity_poly.pdbx_strand_id
1 'polypeptide(L)'
;MVLAMTASMAQPVLAADSKTTLDVIISQYGTQTQTWWTQFEKDFEAENPDIDLNVEIVSWNDIYTKVNTLVANNNAPDILNIDVLADYVADDLLMPATEYASEDLQSKFFPAFWEASTIDDTVYALPILASCRALFYNKDILDEAGASVPTTWAEIQEAAQKIKDKFGDDVYPWGIDMTTDEGQAAFSYYTWNNGGGFVDENGDWALNSDKNVEALNFAIGLVNDGYTNSDPANETRYDLQDMFGAGKVAMMIGPNNIPTYLSDGGYDINYDVTTIPANEGCDSVAM
;
A
#
# COMPACT_ATOMS: atom_id res chain seq x y z
N MET A 1 8.13 12.88 -83.94
CA MET A 1 7.31 12.67 -82.70
C MET A 1 8.22 12.00 -81.70
N VAL A 2 8.87 12.78 -80.82
CA VAL A 2 9.79 12.30 -79.80
C VAL A 2 9.07 12.15 -78.49
N LEU A 3 8.94 10.90 -77.99
CA LEU A 3 8.34 10.59 -76.71
C LEU A 3 9.40 10.77 -75.60
N ALA A 4 9.28 11.76 -74.75
CA ALA A 4 10.10 11.92 -73.55
C ALA A 4 9.52 11.05 -72.40
N MET A 5 10.25 9.99 -72.05
CA MET A 5 9.97 9.23 -70.80
C MET A 5 10.55 9.99 -69.59
N THR A 6 9.70 10.55 -68.77
CA THR A 6 10.06 11.04 -67.42
C THR A 6 10.15 9.88 -66.48
N ALA A 7 11.35 9.48 -66.09
CA ALA A 7 11.58 8.54 -65.00
C ALA A 7 11.28 9.25 -63.67
N SER A 8 10.17 8.87 -63.00
CA SER A 8 9.87 9.30 -61.64
C SER A 8 10.77 8.50 -60.70
N MET A 9 11.78 9.16 -60.10
CA MET A 9 12.54 8.60 -58.99
C MET A 9 11.64 8.60 -57.73
N ALA A 10 11.12 7.43 -57.37
CA ALA A 10 10.53 7.23 -56.04
C ALA A 10 11.68 7.34 -55.03
N GLN A 11 11.67 8.39 -54.21
CA GLN A 11 12.51 8.45 -53.02
C GLN A 11 12.00 7.40 -52.03
N PRO A 12 12.89 6.60 -51.42
CA PRO A 12 12.44 5.76 -50.30
C PRO A 12 11.98 6.70 -49.19
N VAL A 13 10.73 6.62 -48.85
CA VAL A 13 10.22 7.13 -47.56
C VAL A 13 10.89 6.24 -46.50
N LEU A 14 11.90 6.77 -45.84
CA LEU A 14 12.38 6.21 -44.61
C LEU A 14 11.16 6.28 -43.66
N ALA A 15 10.57 5.10 -43.37
CA ALA A 15 9.66 4.98 -42.25
C ALA A 15 10.46 5.50 -41.05
N ALA A 16 10.02 6.57 -40.44
CA ALA A 16 10.52 6.94 -39.14
C ALA A 16 10.23 5.71 -38.24
N ASP A 17 11.28 5.10 -37.70
CA ASP A 17 11.12 4.07 -36.69
C ASP A 17 10.28 4.67 -35.56
N SER A 18 8.99 4.34 -35.55
CA SER A 18 8.11 4.75 -34.46
C SER A 18 8.52 3.91 -33.27
N LYS A 19 9.03 4.54 -32.22
CA LYS A 19 9.28 3.89 -30.94
C LYS A 19 8.00 3.20 -30.44
N THR A 20 8.17 2.09 -29.74
CA THR A 20 7.08 1.47 -28.99
C THR A 20 6.90 2.24 -27.68
N THR A 21 5.73 2.80 -27.46
CA THR A 21 5.42 3.43 -26.17
C THR A 21 4.88 2.36 -25.21
N LEU A 22 5.38 2.36 -23.99
CA LEU A 22 4.86 1.57 -22.88
C LEU A 22 4.26 2.51 -21.84
N ASP A 23 2.96 2.37 -21.60
CA ASP A 23 2.24 3.10 -20.56
C ASP A 23 2.36 2.36 -19.22
N VAL A 24 2.94 3.05 -18.22
CA VAL A 24 3.28 2.49 -16.93
C VAL A 24 2.59 3.28 -15.81
N ILE A 25 1.81 2.62 -14.96
CA ILE A 25 1.21 3.24 -13.79
C ILE A 25 1.87 2.69 -12.54
N ILE A 26 2.36 3.61 -11.69
CA ILE A 26 3.07 3.31 -10.45
C ILE A 26 2.36 3.98 -9.27
N SER A 27 2.15 3.23 -8.20
CA SER A 27 1.66 3.76 -6.93
C SER A 27 2.66 4.72 -6.30
N GLN A 28 2.16 5.78 -5.68
CA GLN A 28 3.01 6.74 -4.97
C GLN A 28 3.41 6.20 -3.59
N TYR A 29 4.68 5.83 -3.42
CA TYR A 29 5.20 5.31 -2.15
C TYR A 29 5.77 6.39 -1.21
N GLY A 30 6.10 7.57 -1.75
CA GLY A 30 6.65 8.68 -0.98
C GLY A 30 7.00 9.86 -1.88
N THR A 31 7.58 10.91 -1.28
CA THR A 31 7.92 12.17 -1.98
C THR A 31 8.96 11.96 -3.09
N GLN A 32 9.82 10.95 -2.98
CA GLN A 32 10.89 10.66 -3.94
C GLN A 32 10.44 9.76 -5.11
N THR A 33 9.24 9.18 -5.05
CA THR A 33 8.75 8.24 -6.09
C THR A 33 8.84 8.84 -7.49
N GLN A 34 8.31 10.04 -7.68
CA GLN A 34 8.35 10.72 -8.99
C GLN A 34 9.79 10.97 -9.47
N THR A 35 10.68 11.43 -8.57
CA THR A 35 12.07 11.73 -8.91
C THR A 35 12.82 10.47 -9.37
N TRP A 36 12.63 9.37 -8.64
CA TRP A 36 13.27 8.10 -8.95
C TRP A 36 12.80 7.54 -10.30
N TRP A 37 11.49 7.52 -10.54
CA TRP A 37 10.92 6.99 -11.78
C TRP A 37 11.28 7.88 -12.99
N THR A 38 11.33 9.21 -12.83
CA THR A 38 11.79 10.11 -13.90
C THR A 38 13.26 9.85 -14.28
N GLN A 39 14.11 9.46 -13.33
CA GLN A 39 15.48 9.08 -13.65
C GLN A 39 15.53 7.69 -14.28
N PHE A 40 14.77 6.73 -13.76
CA PHE A 40 14.68 5.38 -14.33
C PHE A 40 14.22 5.40 -15.80
N GLU A 41 13.20 6.18 -16.13
CA GLU A 41 12.67 6.39 -17.47
C GLU A 41 13.79 6.81 -18.45
N LYS A 42 14.57 7.82 -18.08
CA LYS A 42 15.72 8.31 -18.88
C LYS A 42 16.81 7.25 -19.08
N ASP A 43 17.16 6.54 -18.00
CA ASP A 43 18.21 5.53 -18.04
C ASP A 43 17.76 4.33 -18.86
N PHE A 44 16.51 3.90 -18.72
CA PHE A 44 15.91 2.81 -19.49
C PHE A 44 15.85 3.12 -20.99
N GLU A 45 15.38 4.31 -21.37
CA GLU A 45 15.31 4.74 -22.76
C GLU A 45 16.69 4.91 -23.41
N ALA A 46 17.70 5.29 -22.62
CA ALA A 46 19.08 5.37 -23.11
C ALA A 46 19.64 3.98 -23.46
N GLU A 47 19.23 2.94 -22.73
CA GLU A 47 19.61 1.56 -22.99
C GLU A 47 18.70 0.88 -24.02
N ASN A 48 17.47 1.38 -24.20
CA ASN A 48 16.44 0.83 -25.09
C ASN A 48 15.89 1.93 -26.03
N PRO A 49 16.66 2.38 -27.02
CA PRO A 49 16.32 3.56 -27.83
C PRO A 49 15.06 3.41 -28.69
N ASP A 50 14.57 2.20 -28.89
CA ASP A 50 13.35 1.88 -29.64
C ASP A 50 12.08 1.86 -28.76
N ILE A 51 12.24 2.09 -27.44
CA ILE A 51 11.15 2.15 -26.48
C ILE A 51 11.03 3.57 -25.91
N ASP A 52 9.80 4.01 -25.72
CA ASP A 52 9.42 5.26 -25.06
C ASP A 52 8.59 4.90 -23.82
N LEU A 53 9.09 5.22 -22.64
CA LEU A 53 8.47 4.83 -21.39
C LEU A 53 7.64 6.00 -20.85
N ASN A 54 6.33 5.82 -20.76
CA ASN A 54 5.41 6.84 -20.24
C ASN A 54 4.98 6.46 -18.82
N VAL A 55 5.70 6.96 -17.80
CA VAL A 55 5.45 6.62 -16.40
C VAL A 55 4.53 7.64 -15.74
N GLU A 56 3.41 7.19 -15.22
CA GLU A 56 2.52 7.99 -14.40
C GLU A 56 2.53 7.51 -12.94
N ILE A 57 2.82 8.44 -12.02
CA ILE A 57 2.74 8.19 -10.58
C ILE A 57 1.35 8.60 -10.09
N VAL A 58 0.65 7.67 -9.43
CA VAL A 58 -0.71 7.88 -8.94
C VAL A 58 -0.76 7.65 -7.43
N SER A 59 -1.43 8.55 -6.72
CA SER A 59 -1.68 8.42 -5.28
C SER A 59 -2.46 7.14 -4.96
N TRP A 60 -2.20 6.52 -3.81
CA TRP A 60 -2.98 5.39 -3.32
C TRP A 60 -4.48 5.72 -3.16
N ASN A 61 -4.83 6.97 -2.84
CA ASN A 61 -6.21 7.40 -2.75
C ASN A 61 -6.97 7.34 -4.09
N ASP A 62 -6.25 7.39 -5.22
CA ASP A 62 -6.85 7.55 -6.55
C ASP A 62 -6.62 6.35 -7.48
N ILE A 63 -5.60 5.52 -7.21
CA ILE A 63 -5.09 4.53 -8.18
C ILE A 63 -6.15 3.51 -8.58
N TYR A 64 -6.93 2.98 -7.64
CA TYR A 64 -7.98 2.00 -7.93
C TYR A 64 -9.05 2.57 -8.84
N THR A 65 -9.55 3.78 -8.54
CA THR A 65 -10.55 4.46 -9.36
C THR A 65 -10.03 4.76 -10.75
N LYS A 66 -8.77 5.22 -10.84
CA LYS A 66 -8.13 5.53 -12.11
C LYS A 66 -7.95 4.28 -12.97
N VAL A 67 -7.35 3.23 -12.43
CA VAL A 67 -7.08 1.99 -13.19
C VAL A 67 -8.40 1.35 -13.64
N ASN A 68 -9.39 1.24 -12.77
CA ASN A 68 -10.71 0.71 -13.14
C ASN A 68 -11.36 1.52 -14.26
N THR A 69 -11.18 2.85 -14.24
CA THR A 69 -11.70 3.72 -15.32
C THR A 69 -10.96 3.47 -16.65
N LEU A 70 -9.64 3.29 -16.62
CA LEU A 70 -8.85 2.99 -17.80
C LEU A 70 -9.24 1.63 -18.40
N VAL A 71 -9.32 0.60 -17.56
CA VAL A 71 -9.76 -0.75 -17.96
C VAL A 71 -11.14 -0.73 -18.59
N ALA A 72 -12.12 -0.07 -17.95
CA ALA A 72 -13.48 0.05 -18.48
C ALA A 72 -13.56 0.76 -19.84
N ASN A 73 -12.58 1.61 -20.16
CA ASN A 73 -12.49 2.31 -21.44
C ASN A 73 -11.57 1.60 -22.47
N ASN A 74 -11.14 0.36 -22.21
CA ASN A 74 -10.19 -0.40 -23.03
C ASN A 74 -8.85 0.36 -23.25
N ASN A 75 -8.39 1.04 -22.23
CA ASN A 75 -7.15 1.81 -22.22
C ASN A 75 -6.30 1.43 -20.98
N ALA A 76 -6.23 0.13 -20.69
CA ALA A 76 -5.39 -0.39 -19.61
C ALA A 76 -3.91 -0.04 -19.86
N PRO A 77 -3.12 0.23 -18.81
CA PRO A 77 -1.67 0.41 -18.97
C PRO A 77 -1.00 -0.91 -19.38
N ASP A 78 0.18 -0.83 -20.01
CA ASP A 78 0.99 -2.00 -20.34
C ASP A 78 1.62 -2.61 -19.07
N ILE A 79 1.98 -1.77 -18.10
CA ILE A 79 2.56 -2.18 -16.83
C ILE A 79 1.84 -1.45 -15.69
N LEU A 80 1.37 -2.21 -14.71
CA LEU A 80 0.69 -1.70 -13.54
C LEU A 80 1.39 -2.15 -12.25
N ASN A 81 1.73 -1.20 -11.38
CA ASN A 81 2.15 -1.47 -10.02
C ASN A 81 0.97 -1.22 -9.06
N ILE A 82 0.42 -2.28 -8.53
CA ILE A 82 -0.73 -2.28 -7.60
C ILE A 82 -0.63 -3.51 -6.68
N ASP A 83 -1.39 -3.54 -5.61
CA ASP A 83 -1.39 -4.62 -4.61
C ASP A 83 -2.55 -5.63 -4.76
N VAL A 84 -3.58 -5.31 -5.56
CA VAL A 84 -4.72 -6.20 -5.82
C VAL A 84 -4.60 -6.84 -7.20
N LEU A 85 -4.75 -8.16 -7.27
CA LEU A 85 -4.57 -8.94 -8.50
C LEU A 85 -5.82 -9.73 -8.89
N ALA A 86 -6.62 -10.19 -7.92
CA ALA A 86 -7.64 -11.19 -8.11
C ALA A 86 -8.70 -10.81 -9.16
N ASP A 87 -9.18 -9.57 -9.13
CA ASP A 87 -10.20 -9.09 -10.08
C ASP A 87 -9.63 -9.00 -11.50
N TYR A 88 -8.39 -8.54 -11.65
CA TYR A 88 -7.72 -8.45 -12.95
C TYR A 88 -7.40 -9.84 -13.53
N VAL A 89 -7.07 -10.82 -12.68
CA VAL A 89 -6.90 -12.23 -13.11
C VAL A 89 -8.22 -12.82 -13.54
N ALA A 90 -9.30 -12.60 -12.78
CA ALA A 90 -10.64 -13.11 -13.11
C ALA A 90 -11.16 -12.55 -14.44
N ASP A 91 -10.74 -11.36 -14.83
CA ASP A 91 -11.11 -10.70 -16.08
C ASP A 91 -10.10 -10.93 -17.23
N ASP A 92 -9.14 -11.87 -17.08
CA ASP A 92 -8.10 -12.18 -18.06
C ASP A 92 -7.25 -10.97 -18.49
N LEU A 93 -6.99 -10.03 -17.56
CA LEU A 93 -6.26 -8.79 -17.84
C LEU A 93 -4.78 -8.87 -17.52
N LEU A 94 -4.32 -9.91 -16.81
CA LEU A 94 -2.92 -10.06 -16.42
C LEU A 94 -2.27 -11.23 -17.16
N MET A 95 -1.04 -11.00 -17.60
CA MET A 95 -0.19 -12.02 -18.19
C MET A 95 0.51 -12.82 -17.08
N PRO A 96 0.57 -14.17 -17.17
CA PRO A 96 1.34 -14.98 -16.23
C PRO A 96 2.81 -14.55 -16.15
N ALA A 97 3.34 -14.38 -14.95
CA ALA A 97 4.72 -13.92 -14.73
C ALA A 97 5.77 -14.87 -15.33
N THR A 98 5.45 -16.14 -15.48
CA THR A 98 6.30 -17.16 -16.14
C THR A 98 6.59 -16.85 -17.61
N GLU A 99 5.79 -16.02 -18.26
CA GLU A 99 6.00 -15.62 -19.65
C GLU A 99 7.09 -14.55 -19.81
N TYR A 100 7.38 -13.77 -18.76
CA TYR A 100 8.34 -12.66 -18.81
C TYR A 100 9.42 -12.69 -17.71
N ALA A 101 9.28 -13.53 -16.69
CA ALA A 101 10.24 -13.67 -15.59
C ALA A 101 10.99 -15.00 -15.67
N SER A 102 12.33 -14.94 -15.86
CA SER A 102 13.16 -16.13 -15.85
C SER A 102 13.20 -16.79 -14.46
N GLU A 103 13.50 -18.10 -14.40
CA GLU A 103 13.70 -18.81 -13.13
C GLU A 103 14.81 -18.18 -12.27
N ASP A 104 15.87 -17.63 -12.89
CA ASP A 104 16.94 -16.91 -12.19
C ASP A 104 16.39 -15.65 -11.51
N LEU A 105 15.50 -14.90 -12.17
CA LEU A 105 14.87 -13.72 -11.59
C LEU A 105 13.95 -14.14 -10.44
N GLN A 106 13.11 -15.16 -10.62
CA GLN A 106 12.20 -15.66 -9.60
C GLN A 106 12.95 -16.09 -8.34
N SER A 107 14.11 -16.75 -8.49
CA SER A 107 14.92 -17.22 -7.36
C SER A 107 15.49 -16.10 -6.48
N LYS A 108 15.45 -14.84 -6.93
CA LYS A 108 15.93 -13.67 -6.18
C LYS A 108 14.91 -13.10 -5.20
N PHE A 109 13.65 -13.52 -5.30
CA PHE A 109 12.60 -13.07 -4.40
C PHE A 109 12.43 -14.02 -3.21
N PHE A 110 11.96 -13.49 -2.08
CA PHE A 110 11.52 -14.32 -0.98
C PHE A 110 10.28 -15.13 -1.38
N PRO A 111 10.19 -16.43 -1.01
CA PRO A 111 9.06 -17.27 -1.38
C PRO A 111 7.69 -16.68 -1.02
N ALA A 112 7.56 -16.08 0.17
CA ALA A 112 6.29 -15.48 0.62
C ALA A 112 5.75 -14.38 -0.32
N PHE A 113 6.63 -13.57 -0.92
CA PHE A 113 6.21 -12.55 -1.88
C PHE A 113 5.77 -13.14 -3.22
N TRP A 114 6.38 -14.27 -3.59
CA TRP A 114 6.01 -14.99 -4.78
C TRP A 114 4.66 -15.70 -4.60
N GLU A 115 4.45 -16.32 -3.43
CA GLU A 115 3.19 -16.95 -3.04
C GLU A 115 2.04 -15.92 -3.00
N ALA A 116 2.28 -14.71 -2.48
CA ALA A 116 1.29 -13.64 -2.45
C ALA A 116 0.83 -13.17 -3.85
N SER A 117 1.63 -13.43 -4.89
CA SER A 117 1.33 -13.12 -6.29
C SER A 117 0.76 -14.31 -7.06
N THR A 118 0.44 -15.43 -6.38
CA THR A 118 -0.03 -16.68 -6.98
C THR A 118 -1.53 -16.82 -6.82
N ILE A 119 -2.24 -17.04 -7.93
CA ILE A 119 -3.66 -17.34 -7.98
C ILE A 119 -3.83 -18.61 -8.83
N ASP A 120 -4.53 -19.63 -8.32
CA ASP A 120 -4.74 -20.91 -8.98
C ASP A 120 -3.43 -21.53 -9.53
N ASP A 121 -2.41 -21.62 -8.67
CA ASP A 121 -1.06 -22.12 -8.99
C ASP A 121 -0.29 -21.34 -10.07
N THR A 122 -0.78 -20.17 -10.46
CA THR A 122 -0.15 -19.31 -11.46
C THR A 122 0.28 -17.98 -10.84
N VAL A 123 1.53 -17.59 -11.07
CA VAL A 123 2.07 -16.31 -10.61
C VAL A 123 1.76 -15.23 -11.64
N TYR A 124 1.14 -14.12 -11.21
CA TYR A 124 0.71 -13.03 -12.09
C TYR A 124 1.46 -11.71 -11.89
N ALA A 125 2.25 -11.57 -10.84
CA ALA A 125 2.98 -10.33 -10.61
C ALA A 125 4.39 -10.60 -10.08
N LEU A 126 5.26 -9.58 -10.25
CA LEU A 126 6.60 -9.55 -9.65
C LEU A 126 6.58 -8.60 -8.44
N PRO A 127 7.14 -9.00 -7.30
CA PRO A 127 7.32 -8.09 -6.17
C PRO A 127 8.25 -6.94 -6.55
N ILE A 128 7.85 -5.70 -6.33
CA ILE A 128 8.69 -4.52 -6.58
C ILE A 128 9.09 -3.82 -5.28
N LEU A 129 8.18 -3.78 -4.32
CA LEU A 129 8.38 -3.17 -3.01
C LEU A 129 7.79 -4.08 -1.94
N ALA A 130 8.45 -4.11 -0.78
CA ALA A 130 7.96 -4.76 0.42
C ALA A 130 7.71 -3.71 1.49
N SER A 131 6.62 -3.87 2.23
CA SER A 131 6.29 -3.06 3.38
C SER A 131 6.02 -3.97 4.57
N CYS A 132 6.26 -3.46 5.77
CA CYS A 132 5.78 -4.08 7.00
C CYS A 132 5.09 -3.02 7.84
N ARG A 133 4.16 -3.46 8.68
CA ARG A 133 3.43 -2.61 9.60
C ARG A 133 3.95 -2.79 11.02
N ALA A 134 3.97 -1.71 11.77
CA ALA A 134 4.34 -1.70 13.18
C ALA A 134 3.51 -0.67 13.94
N LEU A 135 3.52 -0.76 15.27
CA LEU A 135 2.96 0.30 16.11
C LEU A 135 3.97 1.45 16.20
N PHE A 136 3.58 2.62 15.73
CA PHE A 136 4.27 3.89 15.96
C PHE A 136 3.62 4.59 17.15
N TYR A 137 4.45 5.15 18.05
CA TYR A 137 3.94 5.86 19.23
C TYR A 137 4.77 7.11 19.54
N ASN A 138 4.08 8.15 19.96
CA ASN A 138 4.69 9.39 20.41
C ASN A 138 5.13 9.25 21.87
N LYS A 139 6.44 9.26 22.11
CA LYS A 139 7.03 9.05 23.44
C LYS A 139 6.65 10.15 24.41
N ASP A 140 6.66 11.40 23.94
CA ASP A 140 6.39 12.54 24.82
C ASP A 140 4.93 12.54 25.29
N ILE A 141 3.98 12.16 24.43
CA ILE A 141 2.57 12.03 24.79
C ILE A 141 2.39 10.89 25.80
N LEU A 142 2.97 9.72 25.55
CA LEU A 142 2.87 8.59 26.48
C LEU A 142 3.49 8.94 27.84
N ASP A 143 4.68 9.51 27.85
CA ASP A 143 5.40 9.90 29.07
C ASP A 143 4.59 10.93 29.87
N GLU A 144 4.03 11.97 29.20
CA GLU A 144 3.25 13.01 29.86
C GLU A 144 1.91 12.49 30.42
N ALA A 145 1.29 11.51 29.76
CA ALA A 145 0.09 10.82 30.22
C ALA A 145 0.38 9.78 31.31
N GLY A 146 1.65 9.42 31.53
CA GLY A 146 2.02 8.29 32.39
C GLY A 146 1.52 6.94 31.84
N ALA A 147 1.44 6.83 30.51
CA ALA A 147 1.03 5.63 29.80
C ALA A 147 2.26 4.79 29.42
N SER A 148 2.10 3.48 29.48
CA SER A 148 3.12 2.55 28.98
C SER A 148 2.86 2.23 27.51
N VAL A 149 3.91 1.83 26.78
CA VAL A 149 3.76 1.33 25.41
C VAL A 149 3.01 0.00 25.46
N PRO A 150 1.85 -0.12 24.77
CA PRO A 150 1.02 -1.31 24.86
C PRO A 150 1.61 -2.48 24.05
N THR A 151 1.49 -3.68 24.58
CA THR A 151 1.79 -4.96 23.93
C THR A 151 0.56 -5.84 23.75
N THR A 152 -0.52 -5.50 24.49
CA THR A 152 -1.81 -6.20 24.44
C THR A 152 -2.96 -5.22 24.18
N TRP A 153 -4.10 -5.77 23.79
CA TRP A 153 -5.32 -4.96 23.60
C TRP A 153 -5.81 -4.30 24.89
N ALA A 154 -5.71 -5.01 26.03
CA ALA A 154 -6.04 -4.43 27.32
C ALA A 154 -5.14 -3.23 27.65
N GLU A 155 -3.85 -3.34 27.34
CA GLU A 155 -2.90 -2.24 27.52
C GLU A 155 -3.14 -1.07 26.55
N ILE A 156 -3.66 -1.31 25.31
CA ILE A 156 -4.12 -0.23 24.42
C ILE A 156 -5.23 0.58 25.12
N GLN A 157 -6.24 -0.09 25.69
CA GLN A 157 -7.34 0.60 26.37
C GLN A 157 -6.85 1.36 27.60
N GLU A 158 -5.93 0.78 28.40
CA GLU A 158 -5.36 1.45 29.56
C GLU A 158 -4.55 2.70 29.15
N ALA A 159 -3.70 2.59 28.14
CA ALA A 159 -2.93 3.71 27.62
C ALA A 159 -3.85 4.80 27.02
N ALA A 160 -4.86 4.38 26.25
CA ALA A 160 -5.84 5.29 25.66
C ALA A 160 -6.61 6.08 26.71
N GLN A 161 -7.05 5.43 27.81
CA GLN A 161 -7.73 6.12 28.90
C GLN A 161 -6.81 7.16 29.55
N LYS A 162 -5.56 6.81 29.85
CA LYS A 162 -4.60 7.76 30.45
C LYS A 162 -4.33 8.96 29.56
N ILE A 163 -4.20 8.74 28.25
CA ILE A 163 -4.00 9.80 27.26
C ILE A 163 -5.25 10.70 27.21
N LYS A 164 -6.45 10.11 27.17
CA LYS A 164 -7.71 10.84 27.15
C LYS A 164 -7.92 11.66 28.44
N ASP A 165 -7.59 11.09 29.61
CA ASP A 165 -7.68 11.80 30.89
C ASP A 165 -6.73 12.99 30.95
N LYS A 166 -5.56 12.89 30.33
CA LYS A 166 -4.54 13.94 30.34
C LYS A 166 -4.81 15.04 29.33
N PHE A 167 -5.17 14.69 28.09
CA PHE A 167 -5.22 15.60 26.95
C PHE A 167 -6.66 15.91 26.48
N GLY A 168 -7.67 15.18 26.97
CA GLY A 168 -9.05 15.35 26.53
C GLY A 168 -9.22 15.06 25.03
N ASP A 169 -9.81 16.03 24.33
CA ASP A 169 -10.04 15.97 22.88
C ASP A 169 -8.90 16.60 22.04
N ASP A 170 -7.84 17.08 22.71
CA ASP A 170 -6.69 17.67 22.02
C ASP A 170 -5.79 16.64 21.33
N VAL A 171 -5.80 15.37 21.82
CA VAL A 171 -5.00 14.26 21.32
C VAL A 171 -5.89 13.00 21.24
N TYR A 172 -5.91 12.40 20.07
CA TYR A 172 -6.51 11.07 19.88
C TYR A 172 -5.53 9.99 20.35
N PRO A 173 -5.92 9.12 21.30
CA PRO A 173 -5.05 8.07 21.81
C PRO A 173 -4.59 7.08 20.73
N TRP A 174 -5.47 6.73 19.78
CA TRP A 174 -5.27 5.66 18.81
C TRP A 174 -5.78 6.07 17.42
N GLY A 175 -4.93 6.00 16.42
CA GLY A 175 -5.30 6.25 15.03
C GLY A 175 -5.83 4.99 14.34
N ILE A 176 -7.01 5.09 13.74
CA ILE A 176 -7.62 4.04 12.92
C ILE A 176 -7.94 4.60 11.53
N ASP A 177 -7.55 3.88 10.50
CA ASP A 177 -7.93 4.10 9.10
C ASP A 177 -8.77 2.92 8.62
N MET A 178 -10.04 3.17 8.32
CA MET A 178 -10.99 2.18 7.79
C MET A 178 -11.54 2.65 6.44
N THR A 179 -10.73 3.38 5.67
CA THR A 179 -11.08 3.85 4.33
C THR A 179 -11.04 2.70 3.31
N THR A 180 -11.44 2.98 2.08
CA THR A 180 -11.55 1.94 1.03
C THR A 180 -10.18 1.34 0.66
N ASP A 181 -9.10 2.13 0.71
CA ASP A 181 -7.76 1.69 0.33
C ASP A 181 -7.02 0.93 1.45
N GLU A 182 -7.21 1.30 2.72
CA GLU A 182 -6.50 0.68 3.85
C GLU A 182 -7.40 -0.17 4.78
N GLY A 183 -8.73 -0.05 4.68
CA GLY A 183 -9.65 -0.64 5.67
C GLY A 183 -9.54 -2.15 5.80
N GLN A 184 -9.28 -2.89 4.70
CA GLN A 184 -9.04 -4.32 4.76
C GLN A 184 -7.76 -4.63 5.53
N ALA A 185 -6.66 -3.94 5.23
CA ALA A 185 -5.39 -4.11 5.91
C ALA A 185 -5.50 -3.72 7.38
N ALA A 186 -6.14 -2.58 7.69
CA ALA A 186 -6.39 -2.14 9.06
C ALA A 186 -7.20 -3.17 9.86
N PHE A 187 -8.23 -3.76 9.27
CA PHE A 187 -9.01 -4.82 9.92
C PHE A 187 -8.18 -6.09 10.13
N SER A 188 -7.27 -6.42 9.20
CA SER A 188 -6.38 -7.58 9.32
C SER A 188 -5.49 -7.51 10.54
N TYR A 189 -5.03 -6.30 10.94
CA TYR A 189 -4.21 -6.15 12.14
C TYR A 189 -4.93 -6.58 13.41
N TYR A 190 -6.23 -6.35 13.50
CA TYR A 190 -7.03 -6.81 14.62
C TYR A 190 -7.37 -8.30 14.51
N THR A 191 -7.78 -8.80 13.35
CA THR A 191 -8.17 -10.20 13.18
C THR A 191 -7.01 -11.16 13.42
N TRP A 192 -5.85 -10.91 12.81
CA TRP A 192 -4.70 -11.79 12.98
C TRP A 192 -4.09 -11.69 14.38
N ASN A 193 -4.04 -10.51 14.97
CA ASN A 193 -3.57 -10.33 16.33
C ASN A 193 -4.59 -10.82 17.39
N ASN A 194 -5.69 -11.42 16.96
CA ASN A 194 -6.67 -12.16 17.78
C ASN A 194 -6.73 -13.66 17.44
N GLY A 195 -5.83 -14.16 16.59
CA GLY A 195 -5.84 -15.54 16.12
C GLY A 195 -7.00 -15.85 15.17
N GLY A 196 -7.58 -14.83 14.52
CA GLY A 196 -8.54 -14.94 13.43
C GLY A 196 -7.89 -14.89 12.07
N GLY A 197 -8.67 -14.69 11.03
CA GLY A 197 -8.22 -14.59 9.64
C GLY A 197 -9.38 -14.58 8.67
N PHE A 198 -9.09 -14.40 7.38
CA PHE A 198 -10.13 -14.39 6.35
C PHE A 198 -10.54 -15.79 5.89
N VAL A 199 -9.64 -16.74 6.03
CA VAL A 199 -9.88 -18.17 5.77
C VAL A 199 -9.48 -18.98 7.00
N ASP A 200 -10.07 -20.17 7.14
CA ASP A 200 -9.70 -21.13 8.17
C ASP A 200 -8.54 -22.07 7.70
N GLU A 201 -8.19 -23.02 8.54
CA GLU A 201 -7.13 -24.00 8.27
C GLU A 201 -7.41 -24.93 7.05
N ASN A 202 -8.67 -25.00 6.59
CA ASN A 202 -9.08 -25.77 5.42
C ASN A 202 -9.13 -24.92 4.14
N GLY A 203 -8.90 -23.57 4.25
CA GLY A 203 -9.06 -22.64 3.16
C GLY A 203 -10.49 -22.14 2.94
N ASP A 204 -11.43 -22.48 3.84
CA ASP A 204 -12.81 -22.01 3.77
C ASP A 204 -12.93 -20.58 4.35
N TRP A 205 -13.85 -19.77 3.81
CA TRP A 205 -14.08 -18.41 4.27
C TRP A 205 -14.51 -18.37 5.75
N ALA A 206 -13.74 -17.62 6.55
CA ALA A 206 -13.92 -17.48 7.99
C ALA A 206 -14.20 -16.06 8.46
N LEU A 207 -14.70 -15.18 7.57
CA LEU A 207 -14.90 -13.75 7.85
C LEU A 207 -15.78 -13.47 9.08
N ASN A 208 -16.75 -14.35 9.37
CA ASN A 208 -17.65 -14.24 10.51
C ASN A 208 -17.27 -15.17 11.68
N SER A 209 -16.02 -15.59 11.78
CA SER A 209 -15.54 -16.37 12.92
C SER A 209 -15.68 -15.58 14.24
N ASP A 210 -15.81 -16.28 15.37
CA ASP A 210 -15.90 -15.64 16.70
C ASP A 210 -14.69 -14.72 16.94
N LYS A 211 -13.51 -15.10 16.47
CA LYS A 211 -12.29 -14.32 16.60
C LYS A 211 -12.35 -13.01 15.80
N ASN A 212 -12.88 -13.05 14.58
CA ASN A 212 -13.03 -11.84 13.76
C ASN A 212 -14.12 -10.92 14.32
N VAL A 213 -15.22 -11.49 14.85
CA VAL A 213 -16.27 -10.71 15.53
C VAL A 213 -15.73 -10.04 16.80
N GLU A 214 -14.90 -10.74 17.58
CA GLU A 214 -14.23 -10.17 18.74
C GLU A 214 -13.28 -9.03 18.34
N ALA A 215 -12.49 -9.21 17.27
CA ALA A 215 -11.60 -8.20 16.74
C ALA A 215 -12.35 -6.94 16.28
N LEU A 216 -13.45 -7.12 15.55
CA LEU A 216 -14.29 -6.01 15.11
C LEU A 216 -14.91 -5.27 16.30
N ASN A 217 -15.41 -6.00 17.32
CA ASN A 217 -15.96 -5.40 18.53
C ASN A 217 -14.91 -4.61 19.32
N PHE A 218 -13.66 -5.07 19.34
CA PHE A 218 -12.57 -4.33 19.97
C PHE A 218 -12.32 -3.00 19.23
N ALA A 219 -12.19 -3.01 17.90
CA ALA A 219 -12.00 -1.80 17.12
C ALA A 219 -13.16 -0.82 17.26
N ILE A 220 -14.43 -1.32 17.22
CA ILE A 220 -15.63 -0.53 17.45
C ILE A 220 -15.64 0.03 18.89
N GLY A 221 -15.17 -0.74 19.86
CA GLY A 221 -15.05 -0.29 21.25
C GLY A 221 -14.15 0.94 21.37
N LEU A 222 -12.98 0.93 20.75
CA LEU A 222 -12.07 2.08 20.74
C LEU A 222 -12.73 3.34 20.15
N VAL A 223 -13.52 3.18 19.09
CA VAL A 223 -14.29 4.29 18.49
C VAL A 223 -15.37 4.81 19.45
N ASN A 224 -16.16 3.91 20.02
CA ASN A 224 -17.27 4.27 20.91
C ASN A 224 -16.81 4.93 22.22
N ASP A 225 -15.63 4.54 22.72
CA ASP A 225 -15.01 5.11 23.90
C ASP A 225 -14.33 6.46 23.61
N GLY A 226 -14.32 6.90 22.34
CA GLY A 226 -13.73 8.17 21.91
C GLY A 226 -12.22 8.18 21.98
N TYR A 227 -11.58 7.03 21.79
CA TYR A 227 -10.12 6.89 21.79
C TYR A 227 -9.49 7.08 20.42
N THR A 228 -10.30 7.17 19.36
CA THR A 228 -9.81 7.25 17.98
C THR A 228 -9.99 8.64 17.38
N ASN A 229 -9.36 8.86 16.21
CA ASN A 229 -9.64 9.99 15.33
C ASN A 229 -11.14 10.10 15.04
N SER A 230 -11.58 11.28 14.60
CA SER A 230 -13.01 11.64 14.60
C SER A 230 -13.84 10.93 13.53
N ASP A 231 -13.23 10.57 12.41
CA ASP A 231 -13.92 9.94 11.27
C ASP A 231 -13.06 8.83 10.62
N PRO A 232 -12.88 7.69 11.31
CA PRO A 232 -12.05 6.59 10.82
C PRO A 232 -12.45 6.05 9.44
N ALA A 233 -13.68 6.29 9.01
CA ALA A 233 -14.18 5.82 7.72
C ALA A 233 -13.81 6.73 6.54
N ASN A 234 -13.41 7.96 6.80
CA ASN A 234 -13.09 8.96 5.77
C ASN A 234 -11.71 9.60 5.94
N GLU A 235 -11.11 9.55 7.14
CA GLU A 235 -9.74 10.00 7.38
C GLU A 235 -8.77 8.93 6.90
N THR A 236 -7.95 9.30 5.92
CA THR A 236 -7.02 8.39 5.25
C THR A 236 -5.77 8.12 6.09
N ARG A 237 -4.99 7.13 5.70
CA ARG A 237 -3.68 6.87 6.29
C ARG A 237 -2.77 8.10 6.26
N TYR A 238 -2.84 8.92 5.21
CA TYR A 238 -2.06 10.16 5.13
C TYR A 238 -2.52 11.18 6.16
N ASP A 239 -3.84 11.33 6.37
CA ASP A 239 -4.38 12.20 7.41
C ASP A 239 -3.90 11.76 8.81
N LEU A 240 -3.88 10.44 9.08
CA LEU A 240 -3.34 9.91 10.33
C LEU A 240 -1.85 10.16 10.49
N GLN A 241 -1.06 10.03 9.43
CA GLN A 241 0.38 10.33 9.46
C GLN A 241 0.64 11.81 9.74
N ASP A 242 -0.15 12.70 9.17
CA ASP A 242 -0.08 14.14 9.44
C ASP A 242 -0.50 14.46 10.89
N MET A 243 -1.59 13.86 11.37
CA MET A 243 -2.02 14.01 12.76
C MET A 243 -0.98 13.46 13.74
N PHE A 244 -0.35 12.33 13.44
CA PHE A 244 0.73 11.76 14.24
C PHE A 244 1.95 12.69 14.26
N GLY A 245 2.38 13.16 13.10
CA GLY A 245 3.50 14.12 12.97
C GLY A 245 3.24 15.43 13.70
N ALA A 246 1.99 15.90 13.69
CA ALA A 246 1.56 17.10 14.42
C ALA A 246 1.32 16.87 15.94
N GLY A 247 1.51 15.65 16.46
CA GLY A 247 1.27 15.30 17.85
C GLY A 247 -0.22 15.29 18.22
N LYS A 248 -1.11 15.04 17.27
CA LYS A 248 -2.57 14.93 17.46
C LYS A 248 -3.07 13.49 17.59
N VAL A 249 -2.28 12.52 17.18
CA VAL A 249 -2.49 11.08 17.38
C VAL A 249 -1.31 10.56 18.18
N ALA A 250 -1.57 9.85 19.27
CA ALA A 250 -0.52 9.34 20.15
C ALA A 250 0.08 8.02 19.65
N MET A 251 -0.74 7.13 19.11
CA MET A 251 -0.35 5.80 18.64
C MET A 251 -1.09 5.47 17.35
N MET A 252 -0.40 4.85 16.39
CA MET A 252 -1.01 4.34 15.16
C MET A 252 -0.25 3.14 14.60
N ILE A 253 -0.95 2.22 13.98
CA ILE A 253 -0.31 1.20 13.15
C ILE A 253 0.01 1.82 11.79
N GLY A 254 1.24 1.68 11.34
CA GLY A 254 1.64 2.31 10.09
C GLY A 254 2.80 1.61 9.39
N PRO A 255 3.06 1.97 8.12
CA PRO A 255 4.07 1.38 7.28
C PRO A 255 5.49 1.84 7.62
N ASN A 256 6.47 1.07 7.18
CA ASN A 256 7.89 1.33 7.39
C ASN A 256 8.42 2.61 6.72
N ASN A 257 7.65 3.30 5.91
CA ASN A 257 8.03 4.59 5.30
C ASN A 257 7.64 5.82 6.14
N ILE A 258 6.97 5.66 7.29
CA ILE A 258 6.62 6.77 8.20
C ILE A 258 7.84 7.61 8.60
N PRO A 259 9.02 7.06 8.94
CA PRO A 259 10.20 7.87 9.25
C PRO A 259 10.57 8.85 8.14
N THR A 260 10.56 8.39 6.89
CA THR A 260 10.82 9.25 5.73
C THR A 260 9.70 10.28 5.53
N TYR A 261 8.45 9.86 5.66
CA TYR A 261 7.29 10.75 5.56
C TYR A 261 7.36 11.91 6.56
N LEU A 262 7.65 11.61 7.81
CA LEU A 262 7.78 12.61 8.87
C LEU A 262 8.96 13.55 8.62
N SER A 263 10.11 13.01 8.21
CA SER A 263 11.29 13.80 7.89
C SER A 263 11.04 14.76 6.72
N ASP A 264 10.45 14.25 5.64
CA ASP A 264 10.16 15.04 4.44
C ASP A 264 9.08 16.11 4.68
N GLY A 265 8.11 15.80 5.56
CA GLY A 265 7.07 16.74 6.02
C GLY A 265 7.58 17.78 7.01
N GLY A 266 8.83 17.65 7.49
CA GLY A 266 9.42 18.59 8.47
C GLY A 266 8.83 18.46 9.87
N TYR A 267 8.25 17.29 10.21
CA TYR A 267 7.73 17.01 11.54
C TYR A 267 8.87 16.70 12.51
N ASP A 268 8.91 17.44 13.63
CA ASP A 268 9.87 17.25 14.73
C ASP A 268 9.13 16.56 15.90
N ILE A 269 9.05 15.25 15.85
CA ILE A 269 8.32 14.41 16.81
C ILE A 269 9.25 13.35 17.42
N ASN A 270 9.20 13.20 18.74
CA ASN A 270 9.91 12.16 19.47
C ASN A 270 9.07 10.87 19.50
N TYR A 271 9.33 9.96 18.58
CA TYR A 271 8.59 8.71 18.46
C TYR A 271 9.50 7.49 18.56
N ASP A 272 8.89 6.33 18.69
CA ASP A 272 9.55 5.04 18.58
C ASP A 272 8.58 4.02 17.98
N VAL A 273 9.06 2.81 17.72
CA VAL A 273 8.35 1.75 17.01
C VAL A 273 8.42 0.46 17.80
N THR A 274 7.31 -0.29 17.82
CA THR A 274 7.25 -1.62 18.42
C THR A 274 6.33 -2.54 17.62
N THR A 275 6.23 -3.80 18.03
CA THR A 275 5.30 -4.77 17.43
C THR A 275 3.85 -4.33 17.61
N ILE A 276 2.96 -4.78 16.73
CA ILE A 276 1.52 -4.52 16.85
C ILE A 276 0.99 -5.27 18.08
N PRO A 277 0.25 -4.61 19.00
CA PRO A 277 -0.30 -5.27 20.17
C PRO A 277 -1.30 -6.36 19.78
N ALA A 278 -1.20 -7.52 20.43
CA ALA A 278 -2.08 -8.66 20.21
C ALA A 278 -3.11 -8.81 21.37
N ASN A 279 -4.21 -9.55 21.12
CA ASN A 279 -5.09 -9.95 22.21
C ASN A 279 -4.36 -10.94 23.13
N GLU A 280 -4.83 -11.05 24.39
CA GLU A 280 -4.17 -11.90 25.40
C GLU A 280 -4.09 -13.36 24.92
N GLY A 281 -2.88 -13.92 24.98
CA GLY A 281 -2.62 -15.29 24.52
C GLY A 281 -2.44 -15.47 23.04
N CYS A 282 -2.41 -14.40 22.25
CA CYS A 282 -2.10 -14.40 20.82
C CYS A 282 -0.71 -13.81 20.56
N ASP A 283 -0.10 -14.25 19.45
CA ASP A 283 1.16 -13.69 18.98
C ASP A 283 0.92 -12.40 18.19
N SER A 284 1.88 -11.46 18.28
CA SER A 284 1.89 -10.28 17.43
C SER A 284 2.20 -10.66 15.98
N VAL A 285 1.34 -10.26 15.07
CA VAL A 285 1.49 -10.48 13.63
C VAL A 285 1.60 -9.11 12.94
N ALA A 286 2.64 -8.93 12.14
CA ALA A 286 2.81 -7.78 11.25
C ALA A 286 2.57 -8.23 9.80
N MET A 287 2.01 -7.33 8.99
CA MET A 287 1.79 -7.53 7.55
C MET A 287 2.97 -7.00 6.76
#